data_4984c6305000b453fb80c97d0716a5f5
#
_entry.id   4984c6305000b453fb80c97d0716a5f5
#
_cell.length_a   1.000
_cell.length_b   1.000
_cell.length_c   1.000
_cell.angle_alpha   90.00
_cell.angle_beta   90.00
_cell.angle_gamma   90.00
#
_symmetry.space_group_name_H-M   'P 1'
#
loop_
_entity.id
_entity.type
_entity.pdbx_description
1 polymer ?
#
loop_
_entity_poly.entity_id
_entity_poly.type
_entity_poly.pdbx_seq_one_letter_code
_entity_poly.pdbx_strand_id
1 'polypeptide(L)'
;MTQHETTKPFDVIIIGGGATGAGTARDCSRRGLRVLLVERFDISTGATGRNHGLLHSGARYAVTDKESAEECIKENMILRKIASHCVEETDGLFLTLPEDDINYQSKFVDACRQAGIRADVIDPKEALKMEPSANPDIIGAVRVPDGAVDPFR
;
A
#
# COMPACT_ATOMS: atom_id res chain seq x y z
N MET A 1 47.25 7.93 -25.37
CA MET A 1 46.96 6.80 -24.47
C MET A 1 46.07 7.31 -23.37
N THR A 2 44.77 7.18 -23.54
CA THR A 2 43.78 7.53 -22.52
C THR A 2 43.85 6.51 -21.41
N GLN A 3 44.20 6.93 -20.20
CA GLN A 3 44.13 6.11 -19.02
C GLN A 3 42.67 5.68 -18.84
N HIS A 4 42.40 4.37 -18.96
CA HIS A 4 41.15 3.80 -18.47
C HIS A 4 41.12 4.03 -16.95
N GLU A 5 40.35 5.01 -16.50
CA GLU A 5 39.91 5.06 -15.11
C GLU A 5 39.27 3.71 -14.78
N THR A 6 39.94 2.93 -13.95
CA THR A 6 39.36 1.68 -13.43
C THR A 6 38.18 2.06 -12.56
N THR A 7 36.98 2.08 -13.16
CA THR A 7 35.74 2.29 -12.39
C THR A 7 35.68 1.19 -11.34
N LYS A 8 35.56 1.59 -10.07
CA LYS A 8 35.42 0.63 -8.98
C LYS A 8 34.22 -0.28 -9.29
N PRO A 9 34.31 -1.59 -9.03
CA PRO A 9 33.20 -2.50 -9.29
C PRO A 9 31.96 -2.15 -8.48
N PHE A 10 30.79 -2.55 -8.95
CA PHE A 10 29.56 -2.48 -8.17
C PHE A 10 29.51 -3.64 -7.18
N ASP A 11 28.98 -3.37 -5.98
CA ASP A 11 28.78 -4.37 -4.94
C ASP A 11 27.51 -5.18 -5.20
N VAL A 12 26.50 -4.55 -5.80
CA VAL A 12 25.19 -5.16 -6.09
C VAL A 12 24.71 -4.74 -7.48
N ILE A 13 24.22 -5.71 -8.24
CA ILE A 13 23.48 -5.46 -9.50
C ILE A 13 22.05 -5.89 -9.28
N ILE A 14 21.12 -4.97 -9.51
CA ILE A 14 19.66 -5.18 -9.41
C ILE A 14 19.07 -5.20 -10.80
N ILE A 15 18.32 -6.25 -11.12
CA ILE A 15 17.65 -6.41 -12.40
C ILE A 15 16.15 -6.12 -12.21
N GLY A 16 15.68 -5.04 -12.81
CA GLY A 16 14.29 -4.57 -12.75
C GLY A 16 14.12 -3.28 -11.97
N GLY A 17 13.52 -2.27 -12.59
CA GLY A 17 13.28 -0.92 -12.07
C GLY A 17 11.85 -0.70 -11.52
N GLY A 18 11.18 -1.75 -11.04
CA GLY A 18 9.91 -1.64 -10.31
C GLY A 18 10.10 -1.32 -8.82
N ALA A 19 9.02 -1.24 -8.04
CA ALA A 19 9.03 -0.90 -6.62
C ALA A 19 10.02 -1.75 -5.80
N THR A 20 10.06 -3.07 -6.04
CA THR A 20 10.99 -3.99 -5.37
C THR A 20 12.44 -3.65 -5.68
N GLY A 21 12.78 -3.44 -6.95
CA GLY A 21 14.15 -3.11 -7.35
C GLY A 21 14.56 -1.74 -6.84
N ALA A 22 13.70 -0.74 -6.92
CA ALA A 22 13.95 0.60 -6.40
C ALA A 22 14.13 0.60 -4.87
N GLY A 23 13.26 -0.12 -4.14
CA GLY A 23 13.37 -0.28 -2.70
C GLY A 23 14.67 -0.96 -2.29
N THR A 24 15.06 -2.03 -2.98
CA THR A 24 16.34 -2.74 -2.75
C THR A 24 17.52 -1.84 -3.04
N ALA A 25 17.49 -1.09 -4.16
CA ALA A 25 18.56 -0.16 -4.52
C ALA A 25 18.74 0.92 -3.45
N ARG A 26 17.63 1.48 -2.97
CA ARG A 26 17.61 2.48 -1.90
C ARG A 26 18.23 1.92 -0.61
N ASP A 27 17.82 0.74 -0.16
CA ASP A 27 18.34 0.15 1.08
C ASP A 27 19.83 -0.17 0.97
N CYS A 28 20.27 -0.80 -0.10
CA CYS A 28 21.67 -1.09 -0.38
C CYS A 28 22.51 0.19 -0.40
N SER A 29 22.06 1.23 -1.10
CA SER A 29 22.76 2.52 -1.17
C SER A 29 22.87 3.19 0.21
N ARG A 30 21.83 3.12 1.04
CA ARG A 30 21.88 3.64 2.41
C ARG A 30 22.85 2.89 3.33
N ARG A 31 23.17 1.65 2.98
CA ARG A 31 24.21 0.84 3.65
C ARG A 31 25.62 1.11 3.10
N GLY A 32 25.77 2.04 2.17
CA GLY A 32 27.07 2.42 1.58
C GLY A 32 27.52 1.52 0.44
N LEU A 33 26.67 0.61 -0.04
CA LEU A 33 26.97 -0.26 -1.19
C LEU A 33 26.84 0.52 -2.50
N ARG A 34 27.73 0.21 -3.44
CA ARG A 34 27.64 0.70 -4.82
C ARG A 34 26.67 -0.16 -5.62
N VAL A 35 25.57 0.43 -6.00
CA VAL A 35 24.47 -0.29 -6.67
C VAL A 35 24.41 0.08 -8.14
N LEU A 36 24.24 -0.91 -9.00
CA LEU A 36 23.81 -0.76 -10.37
C LEU A 36 22.39 -1.33 -10.51
N LEU A 37 21.43 -0.51 -10.89
CA LEU A 37 20.10 -0.95 -11.27
C LEU A 37 20.01 -0.94 -12.79
N VAL A 38 19.56 -2.05 -13.37
CA VAL A 38 19.32 -2.19 -14.80
C VAL A 38 17.85 -2.52 -15.05
N GLU A 39 17.24 -1.79 -15.98
CA GLU A 39 15.86 -1.98 -16.41
C GLU A 39 15.81 -2.18 -17.92
N ARG A 40 14.94 -3.08 -18.38
CA ARG A 40 14.83 -3.41 -19.81
C ARG A 40 14.08 -2.35 -20.61
N PHE A 41 13.13 -1.68 -19.98
CA PHE A 41 12.31 -0.63 -20.58
C PHE A 41 12.46 0.66 -19.78
N ASP A 42 11.35 1.29 -19.39
CA ASP A 42 11.34 2.40 -18.47
C ASP A 42 11.01 1.92 -17.05
N ILE A 43 11.33 2.71 -16.03
CA ILE A 43 10.99 2.40 -14.65
C ILE A 43 9.48 2.26 -14.49
N SER A 44 9.06 1.37 -13.58
CA SER A 44 7.65 1.13 -13.25
C SER A 44 6.74 0.65 -14.39
N THR A 45 7.24 0.27 -15.55
CA THR A 45 6.41 -0.20 -16.69
C THR A 45 5.74 -1.55 -16.47
N GLY A 46 6.20 -2.34 -15.49
CA GLY A 46 5.63 -3.63 -15.11
C GLY A 46 4.44 -3.51 -14.16
N ALA A 47 4.34 -4.45 -13.22
CA ALA A 47 3.27 -4.51 -12.21
C ALA A 47 3.18 -3.24 -11.36
N THR A 48 4.31 -2.58 -11.08
CA THR A 48 4.36 -1.34 -10.30
C THR A 48 3.52 -0.22 -10.91
N GLY A 49 3.58 -0.01 -12.22
CA GLY A 49 2.77 1.02 -12.89
C GLY A 49 1.38 0.55 -13.35
N ARG A 50 1.00 -0.69 -13.04
CA ARG A 50 -0.27 -1.30 -13.46
C ARG A 50 -1.11 -1.79 -12.29
N ASN A 51 -0.80 -1.33 -11.08
CA ASN A 51 -1.61 -1.61 -9.89
C ASN A 51 -2.83 -0.68 -9.85
N HIS A 52 -3.72 -0.93 -8.91
CA HIS A 52 -4.95 -0.13 -8.72
C HIS A 52 -4.75 1.15 -7.90
N GLY A 53 -3.52 1.51 -7.54
CA GLY A 53 -3.22 2.74 -6.81
C GLY A 53 -3.66 2.76 -5.34
N LEU A 54 -3.93 1.61 -4.72
CA LEU A 54 -4.30 1.55 -3.31
C LEU A 54 -3.16 1.01 -2.44
N LEU A 55 -2.88 1.72 -1.36
CA LEU A 55 -2.03 1.26 -0.27
C LEU A 55 -2.92 0.68 0.83
N HIS A 56 -3.12 -0.65 0.78
CA HIS A 56 -3.99 -1.34 1.71
C HIS A 56 -3.43 -1.38 3.14
N SER A 57 -4.33 -1.22 4.10
CA SER A 57 -4.04 -1.43 5.53
C SER A 57 -4.03 -2.91 5.94
N GLY A 58 -4.50 -3.80 5.07
CA GLY A 58 -4.71 -5.21 5.39
C GLY A 58 -6.10 -5.55 5.93
N ALA A 59 -6.99 -4.57 6.09
CA ALA A 59 -8.32 -4.77 6.67
C ALA A 59 -9.11 -5.90 5.98
N ARG A 60 -9.01 -6.02 4.65
CA ARG A 60 -9.68 -7.10 3.89
C ARG A 60 -9.30 -8.53 4.32
N TYR A 61 -8.15 -8.69 4.95
CA TYR A 61 -7.66 -9.99 5.44
C TYR A 61 -8.00 -10.24 6.92
N ALA A 62 -8.35 -9.20 7.67
CA ALA A 62 -8.42 -9.23 9.13
C ALA A 62 -9.25 -10.39 9.70
N VAL A 63 -10.35 -10.79 9.04
CA VAL A 63 -11.22 -11.86 9.49
C VAL A 63 -10.72 -13.25 9.09
N THR A 64 -10.05 -13.37 7.95
CA THR A 64 -9.69 -14.66 7.35
C THR A 64 -8.23 -15.01 7.49
N ASP A 65 -7.36 -14.01 7.60
CA ASP A 65 -5.91 -14.16 7.68
C ASP A 65 -5.32 -13.01 8.49
N LYS A 66 -5.34 -13.18 9.80
CA LYS A 66 -4.86 -12.17 10.74
C LYS A 66 -3.38 -11.84 10.56
N GLU A 67 -2.54 -12.82 10.26
CA GLU A 67 -1.09 -12.65 10.08
C GLU A 67 -0.81 -11.71 8.90
N SER A 68 -1.41 -12.00 7.75
CA SER A 68 -1.32 -11.10 6.59
C SER A 68 -1.86 -9.70 6.86
N ALA A 69 -2.93 -9.56 7.66
CA ALA A 69 -3.45 -8.25 8.04
C ALA A 69 -2.45 -7.47 8.90
N GLU A 70 -1.81 -8.12 9.89
CA GLU A 70 -0.78 -7.53 10.75
C GLU A 70 0.47 -7.12 9.98
N GLU A 71 0.90 -7.91 9.00
CA GLU A 71 2.02 -7.57 8.13
C GLU A 71 1.68 -6.37 7.24
N CYS A 72 0.52 -6.38 6.59
CA CYS A 72 0.08 -5.30 5.72
C CYS A 72 0.03 -3.95 6.44
N ILE A 73 -0.53 -3.88 7.65
CA ILE A 73 -0.61 -2.59 8.37
C ILE A 73 0.79 -2.10 8.78
N LYS A 74 1.70 -2.99 9.17
CA LYS A 74 3.09 -2.62 9.48
C LYS A 74 3.79 -2.02 8.25
N GLU A 75 3.69 -2.68 7.11
CA GLU A 75 4.27 -2.18 5.85
C GLU A 75 3.62 -0.87 5.39
N ASN A 76 2.29 -0.76 5.46
CA ASN A 76 1.56 0.48 5.16
C ASN A 76 2.13 1.66 5.98
N MET A 77 2.30 1.48 7.29
CA MET A 77 2.82 2.53 8.17
C MET A 77 4.29 2.88 7.90
N ILE A 78 5.10 1.92 7.42
CA ILE A 78 6.48 2.16 7.00
C ILE A 78 6.48 2.96 5.70
N LEU A 79 5.70 2.55 4.70
CA LEU A 79 5.63 3.20 3.39
C LEU A 79 5.15 4.66 3.52
N ARG A 80 4.18 4.96 4.35
CA ARG A 80 3.75 6.33 4.65
C ARG A 80 4.89 7.23 5.14
N LYS A 81 5.87 6.66 5.84
CA LYS A 81 7.04 7.41 6.34
C LYS A 81 8.14 7.55 5.30
N ILE A 82 8.48 6.46 4.60
CA ILE A 82 9.65 6.46 3.70
C ILE A 82 9.31 6.88 2.27
N ALA A 83 8.05 6.83 1.89
CA ALA A 83 7.53 7.16 0.57
C ALA A 83 6.35 8.15 0.64
N SER A 84 6.36 9.05 1.61
CA SER A 84 5.30 10.06 1.82
C SER A 84 5.03 10.95 0.61
N HIS A 85 6.02 11.08 -0.28
CA HIS A 85 5.90 11.88 -1.51
C HIS A 85 4.94 11.24 -2.54
N CYS A 86 4.70 9.93 -2.46
CA CYS A 86 3.81 9.22 -3.39
C CYS A 86 2.58 8.60 -2.71
N VAL A 87 2.39 8.81 -1.41
CA VAL A 87 1.25 8.29 -0.65
C VAL A 87 0.32 9.42 -0.24
N GLU A 88 -0.96 9.27 -0.55
CA GLU A 88 -2.05 10.16 -0.13
C GLU A 88 -2.92 9.45 0.93
N GLU A 89 -3.19 10.14 2.04
CA GLU A 89 -3.99 9.62 3.15
C GLU A 89 -5.48 9.81 2.88
N THR A 90 -6.03 8.96 2.02
CA THR A 90 -7.43 9.05 1.58
C THR A 90 -8.40 8.27 2.46
N ASP A 91 -7.88 7.40 3.36
CA ASP A 91 -8.64 6.33 4.01
C ASP A 91 -9.27 5.37 2.98
N GLY A 92 -9.97 4.35 3.46
CA GLY A 92 -10.75 3.40 2.67
C GLY A 92 -12.09 3.13 3.36
N LEU A 93 -13.09 2.78 2.58
CA LEU A 93 -14.43 2.47 3.07
C LEU A 93 -14.80 1.02 2.77
N PHE A 94 -15.23 0.30 3.81
CA PHE A 94 -15.93 -0.98 3.67
C PHE A 94 -17.41 -0.71 3.86
N LEU A 95 -18.19 -0.95 2.82
CA LEU A 95 -19.62 -0.64 2.78
C LEU A 95 -20.43 -1.92 2.93
N THR A 96 -21.52 -1.86 3.68
CA THR A 96 -22.49 -2.94 3.84
C THR A 96 -23.74 -2.59 3.05
N LEU A 97 -24.13 -3.46 2.14
CA LEU A 97 -25.34 -3.32 1.33
C LEU A 97 -26.53 -4.02 2.02
N PRO A 98 -27.80 -3.74 1.61
CA PRO A 98 -28.97 -4.36 2.21
C PRO A 98 -29.01 -5.90 2.13
N GLU A 99 -28.36 -6.48 1.12
CA GLU A 99 -28.23 -7.92 0.92
C GLU A 99 -27.12 -8.57 1.75
N ASP A 100 -26.24 -7.77 2.36
CA ASP A 100 -25.15 -8.26 3.21
C ASP A 100 -25.61 -8.52 4.65
N ASP A 101 -24.89 -9.36 5.37
CA ASP A 101 -25.11 -9.55 6.81
C ASP A 101 -24.51 -8.39 7.61
N ILE A 102 -25.37 -7.49 8.09
CA ILE A 102 -24.95 -6.34 8.93
C ILE A 102 -24.21 -6.79 10.22
N ASN A 103 -24.49 -7.98 10.73
CA ASN A 103 -23.82 -8.51 11.93
C ASN A 103 -22.35 -8.82 11.65
N TYR A 104 -21.97 -9.03 10.39
CA TYR A 104 -20.57 -9.21 10.01
C TYR A 104 -19.72 -7.97 10.30
N GLN A 105 -20.31 -6.78 10.31
CA GLN A 105 -19.59 -5.53 10.58
C GLN A 105 -18.89 -5.52 11.94
N SER A 106 -19.53 -6.00 13.01
CA SER A 106 -18.91 -6.07 14.34
C SER A 106 -17.72 -7.03 14.36
N LYS A 107 -17.88 -8.21 13.75
CA LYS A 107 -16.80 -9.20 13.61
C LYS A 107 -15.61 -8.62 12.82
N PHE A 108 -15.88 -7.91 11.74
CA PHE A 108 -14.87 -7.26 10.93
C PHE A 108 -14.09 -6.20 11.70
N VAL A 109 -14.79 -5.31 12.42
CA VAL A 109 -14.18 -4.26 13.25
C VAL A 109 -13.30 -4.86 14.34
N ASP A 110 -13.78 -5.89 15.03
CA ASP A 110 -13.02 -6.55 16.08
C ASP A 110 -11.78 -7.24 15.54
N ALA A 111 -11.87 -7.90 14.38
CA ALA A 111 -10.74 -8.53 13.71
C ALA A 111 -9.70 -7.48 13.27
N CYS A 112 -10.12 -6.36 12.69
CA CYS A 112 -9.22 -5.26 12.36
C CYS A 112 -8.46 -4.75 13.58
N ARG A 113 -9.16 -4.49 14.68
CA ARG A 113 -8.54 -4.01 15.94
C ARG A 113 -7.54 -5.02 16.50
N GLN A 114 -7.87 -6.31 16.45
CA GLN A 114 -6.96 -7.39 16.89
C GLN A 114 -5.71 -7.50 16.01
N ALA A 115 -5.79 -7.11 14.75
CA ALA A 115 -4.64 -7.02 13.83
C ALA A 115 -3.90 -5.66 13.91
N GLY A 116 -4.30 -4.75 14.82
CA GLY A 116 -3.70 -3.44 14.96
C GLY A 116 -4.13 -2.42 13.89
N ILE A 117 -5.23 -2.68 13.21
CA ILE A 117 -5.79 -1.81 12.17
C ILE A 117 -6.89 -0.97 12.79
N ARG A 118 -6.81 0.38 12.64
CA ARG A 118 -7.92 1.27 12.99
C ARG A 118 -9.14 0.94 12.13
N ALA A 119 -10.29 0.76 12.78
CA ALA A 119 -11.56 0.51 12.11
C ALA A 119 -12.66 1.29 12.84
N ASP A 120 -13.15 2.31 12.17
CA ASP A 120 -14.16 3.23 12.70
C ASP A 120 -15.49 2.97 12.01
N VAL A 121 -16.50 2.57 12.77
CA VAL A 121 -17.88 2.52 12.27
C VAL A 121 -18.35 3.95 12.07
N ILE A 122 -18.84 4.26 10.88
CA ILE A 122 -19.36 5.58 10.53
C ILE A 122 -20.80 5.46 10.00
N ASP A 123 -21.55 6.55 10.13
CA ASP A 123 -22.92 6.60 9.60
C ASP A 123 -22.92 6.48 8.06
N PRO A 124 -23.85 5.72 7.46
CA PRO A 124 -23.96 5.60 6.00
C PRO A 124 -24.02 6.97 5.28
N LYS A 125 -24.69 7.97 5.87
CA LYS A 125 -24.74 9.31 5.28
C LYS A 125 -23.38 10.02 5.31
N GLU A 126 -22.55 9.74 6.31
CA GLU A 126 -21.18 10.25 6.37
C GLU A 126 -20.33 9.57 5.28
N ALA A 127 -20.45 8.26 5.14
CA ALA A 127 -19.76 7.53 4.08
C ALA A 127 -20.12 8.05 2.68
N LEU A 128 -21.40 8.33 2.42
CA LEU A 128 -21.87 8.91 1.15
C LEU A 128 -21.40 10.36 0.93
N LYS A 129 -21.06 11.11 1.98
CA LYS A 129 -20.40 12.42 1.81
C LYS A 129 -18.92 12.26 1.44
N MET A 130 -18.25 11.22 1.97
CA MET A 130 -16.86 10.93 1.65
C MET A 130 -16.73 10.38 0.24
N GLU A 131 -17.66 9.50 -0.18
CA GLU A 131 -17.70 8.90 -1.51
C GLU A 131 -19.12 9.00 -2.11
N PRO A 132 -19.41 10.12 -2.78
CA PRO A 132 -20.74 10.37 -3.36
C PRO A 132 -21.14 9.40 -4.49
N SER A 133 -20.17 8.70 -5.09
CA SER A 133 -20.42 7.71 -6.15
C SER A 133 -20.74 6.32 -5.61
N ALA A 134 -20.71 6.13 -4.29
CA ALA A 134 -21.08 4.86 -3.66
C ALA A 134 -22.59 4.60 -3.82
N ASN A 135 -22.97 3.32 -3.69
CA ASN A 135 -24.39 2.94 -3.71
C ASN A 135 -25.15 3.67 -2.60
N PRO A 136 -26.22 4.42 -2.91
CA PRO A 136 -26.99 5.18 -1.92
C PRO A 136 -27.73 4.31 -0.90
N ASP A 137 -27.94 3.02 -1.20
CA ASP A 137 -28.71 2.08 -0.37
C ASP A 137 -27.83 1.38 0.71
N ILE A 138 -26.59 1.83 0.93
CA ILE A 138 -25.73 1.27 1.99
C ILE A 138 -26.41 1.37 3.36
N ILE A 139 -26.29 0.29 4.16
CA ILE A 139 -26.86 0.18 5.50
C ILE A 139 -25.80 0.23 6.61
N GLY A 140 -24.52 0.16 6.25
CA GLY A 140 -23.41 0.26 7.17
C GLY A 140 -22.13 0.67 6.48
N ALA A 141 -21.19 1.25 7.23
CA ALA A 141 -19.88 1.62 6.72
C ALA A 141 -18.81 1.54 7.80
N VAL A 142 -17.61 1.09 7.41
CA VAL A 142 -16.42 1.10 8.26
C VAL A 142 -15.30 1.79 7.53
N ARG A 143 -14.69 2.80 8.16
CA ARG A 143 -13.53 3.51 7.66
C ARG A 143 -12.25 2.86 8.19
N VAL A 144 -11.28 2.63 7.32
CA VAL A 144 -9.98 2.02 7.62
C VAL A 144 -8.83 2.87 7.05
N PRO A 145 -7.59 2.72 7.56
CA PRO A 145 -6.47 3.56 7.13
C PRO A 145 -5.83 3.03 5.83
N ASP A 146 -6.61 2.83 4.79
CA ASP A 146 -6.07 2.64 3.45
C ASP A 146 -5.55 3.98 2.92
N GLY A 147 -4.83 3.98 1.82
CA GLY A 147 -4.33 5.18 1.18
C GLY A 147 -4.34 5.02 -0.33
N ALA A 148 -4.15 6.12 -1.05
CA ALA A 148 -3.83 6.08 -2.46
C ALA A 148 -2.31 6.18 -2.64
N VAL A 149 -1.78 5.55 -3.69
CA VAL A 149 -0.36 5.59 -4.03
C VAL A 149 -0.17 5.90 -5.51
N ASP A 150 0.69 6.87 -5.79
CA ASP A 150 1.14 7.16 -7.15
C ASP A 150 2.49 6.46 -7.38
N PRO A 151 2.54 5.38 -8.17
CA PRO A 151 3.74 4.59 -8.37
C PRO A 151 4.78 5.26 -9.29
N PHE A 152 4.49 6.43 -9.83
CA PHE A 152 5.37 7.17 -10.74
C PHE A 152 6.05 8.38 -10.09
N ARG A 153 5.85 8.61 -8.80
CA ARG A 153 6.50 9.66 -8.01
C ARG A 153 7.72 9.23 -7.23
#